data_f1a767ffa1463cd13badcd0474c45004
#
_entry.id   f1a767ffa1463cd13badcd0474c45004
#
_cell.length_a   1.000
_cell.length_b   1.000
_cell.length_c   1.000
_cell.angle_alpha   90.00
_cell.angle_beta   90.00
_cell.angle_gamma   90.00
#
_symmetry.space_group_name_H-M   'P 1'
#
loop_
_entity.id
_entity.type
_entity.pdbx_description
1 polymer ?
#
loop_
_entity_poly.entity_id
_entity_poly.type
_entity_poly.pdbx_seq_one_letter_code
_entity_poly.pdbx_strand_id
1 'polypeptide(L)'
;DYMTSMNMWNEAATNDQQWSKLIPESTISAWQNAFATGNVGPYNTYFPNIDWWDEMVNEVGYQQQYNINISGGTEFMKYFSSIGYLNDGDIFKTQPNELFDPTFKYQRYNWRSNFDFQLTKTTVLSLNLSGRQGYRSQSGYRINDNNEDDNSFGQPQFFKSLYIAPRNVFPIRWEDGSYGVTSSASLGDNPMMLFDRGQRIYKYYQNFIDASLSQDLSFITKGLRASGKFSYNVSTKTRDDLMRYGTTNPNVDAGPFGEKLFI
;
A
#
# COMPACT_ATOMS: atom_id res chain seq x y z
N ASP A 1 -22.30 -6.79 -16.77
CA ASP A 1 -23.46 -7.61 -16.45
C ASP A 1 -23.10 -9.08 -16.55
N TYR A 2 -23.33 -9.83 -15.45
CA TYR A 2 -22.95 -11.24 -15.34
C TYR A 2 -23.73 -12.15 -16.30
N MET A 3 -24.99 -11.85 -16.55
CA MET A 3 -25.80 -12.60 -17.50
C MET A 3 -25.27 -12.51 -18.93
N THR A 4 -24.82 -11.32 -19.33
CA THR A 4 -24.13 -11.12 -20.60
C THR A 4 -22.87 -11.96 -20.69
N SER A 5 -22.07 -12.04 -19.61
CA SER A 5 -20.85 -12.84 -19.58
C SER A 5 -21.11 -14.34 -19.74
N MET A 6 -22.16 -14.89 -19.12
CA MET A 6 -22.56 -16.31 -19.32
C MET A 6 -22.97 -16.61 -20.77
N ASN A 7 -23.72 -15.72 -21.36
CA ASN A 7 -24.15 -15.87 -22.76
C ASN A 7 -22.96 -15.80 -23.72
N MET A 8 -22.07 -14.83 -23.54
CA MET A 8 -20.81 -14.69 -24.30
C MET A 8 -19.92 -15.91 -24.15
N TRP A 9 -19.82 -16.46 -22.91
CA TRP A 9 -19.06 -17.69 -22.66
C TRP A 9 -19.63 -18.85 -23.48
N ASN A 10 -20.97 -19.06 -23.46
CA ASN A 10 -21.59 -20.14 -24.22
C ASN A 10 -21.45 -19.94 -25.73
N GLU A 11 -21.54 -18.71 -26.21
CA GLU A 11 -21.25 -18.39 -27.61
C GLU A 11 -19.79 -18.74 -27.98
N ALA A 12 -18.82 -18.33 -27.20
CA ALA A 12 -17.40 -18.65 -27.42
C ALA A 12 -17.17 -20.17 -27.37
N ALA A 13 -17.70 -20.87 -26.36
CA ALA A 13 -17.56 -22.31 -26.21
C ALA A 13 -18.21 -23.07 -27.38
N THR A 14 -19.31 -22.56 -27.92
CA THR A 14 -19.97 -23.11 -29.09
C THR A 14 -19.12 -22.92 -30.35
N ASN A 15 -18.58 -21.72 -30.55
CA ASN A 15 -17.72 -21.42 -31.71
C ASN A 15 -16.44 -22.27 -31.72
N ASP A 16 -15.90 -22.54 -30.53
CA ASP A 16 -14.70 -23.36 -30.33
C ASP A 16 -15.00 -24.87 -30.27
N GLN A 17 -16.27 -25.28 -30.43
CA GLN A 17 -16.73 -26.67 -30.33
C GLN A 17 -16.41 -27.31 -28.95
N GLN A 18 -16.38 -26.53 -27.90
CA GLN A 18 -16.08 -26.99 -26.54
C GLN A 18 -17.37 -27.28 -25.76
N TRP A 19 -18.15 -28.20 -26.21
CA TRP A 19 -19.50 -28.53 -25.71
C TRP A 19 -19.53 -28.87 -24.20
N SER A 20 -18.46 -29.46 -23.69
CA SER A 20 -18.35 -29.79 -22.27
C SER A 20 -18.15 -28.58 -21.35
N LYS A 21 -17.90 -27.41 -21.93
CA LYS A 21 -17.72 -26.15 -21.18
C LYS A 21 -18.94 -25.24 -21.23
N LEU A 22 -20.01 -25.68 -21.87
CA LEU A 22 -21.26 -24.90 -21.90
C LEU A 22 -21.86 -24.80 -20.49
N ILE A 23 -22.27 -23.62 -20.12
CA ILE A 23 -23.09 -23.38 -18.95
C ILE A 23 -24.50 -23.88 -19.26
N PRO A 24 -25.04 -24.79 -18.43
CA PRO A 24 -26.40 -25.35 -18.68
C PRO A 24 -27.46 -24.24 -18.66
N GLU A 25 -28.47 -24.38 -19.51
CA GLU A 25 -29.61 -23.45 -19.56
C GLU A 25 -30.33 -23.35 -18.21
N SER A 26 -30.42 -24.45 -17.46
CA SER A 26 -30.97 -24.47 -16.10
C SER A 26 -30.22 -23.55 -15.15
N THR A 27 -28.88 -23.48 -15.26
CA THR A 27 -28.05 -22.58 -14.46
C THR A 27 -28.32 -21.14 -14.87
N ILE A 28 -28.36 -20.84 -16.16
CA ILE A 28 -28.65 -19.48 -16.66
C ILE A 28 -30.04 -19.03 -16.17
N SER A 29 -31.07 -19.89 -16.28
CA SER A 29 -32.44 -19.60 -15.84
C SER A 29 -32.48 -19.39 -14.29
N ALA A 30 -31.73 -20.16 -13.52
CA ALA A 30 -31.65 -19.98 -12.08
C ALA A 30 -31.08 -18.60 -11.71
N TRP A 31 -30.01 -18.18 -12.39
CA TRP A 31 -29.44 -16.85 -12.21
C TRP A 31 -30.38 -15.72 -12.64
N GLN A 32 -31.09 -15.88 -13.75
CA GLN A 32 -32.11 -14.93 -14.21
C GLN A 32 -33.17 -14.73 -13.13
N ASN A 33 -33.66 -15.82 -12.55
CA ASN A 33 -34.67 -15.77 -11.51
C ASN A 33 -34.13 -15.13 -10.24
N ALA A 34 -32.87 -15.45 -9.84
CA ALA A 34 -32.23 -14.84 -8.68
C ALA A 34 -32.06 -13.32 -8.85
N PHE A 35 -31.68 -12.84 -10.03
CA PHE A 35 -31.65 -11.42 -10.34
C PHE A 35 -33.03 -10.77 -10.30
N ALA A 36 -34.02 -11.42 -10.91
CA ALA A 36 -35.39 -10.90 -10.94
C ALA A 36 -36.03 -10.80 -9.56
N THR A 37 -35.65 -11.68 -8.64
CA THR A 37 -36.16 -11.71 -7.27
C THR A 37 -35.30 -10.96 -6.26
N GLY A 38 -34.15 -10.40 -6.69
CA GLY A 38 -33.18 -9.76 -5.82
C GLY A 38 -32.42 -10.73 -4.91
N ASN A 39 -32.46 -12.03 -5.18
CA ASN A 39 -31.74 -13.06 -4.42
C ASN A 39 -30.30 -13.23 -4.92
N VAL A 40 -29.58 -12.13 -5.04
CA VAL A 40 -28.16 -12.08 -5.41
C VAL A 40 -27.43 -11.14 -4.46
N GLY A 41 -26.14 -11.36 -4.23
CA GLY A 41 -25.39 -10.43 -3.38
C GLY A 41 -24.01 -10.93 -3.00
N PRO A 42 -23.18 -10.08 -2.38
CA PRO A 42 -21.79 -10.40 -2.09
C PRO A 42 -21.61 -11.52 -1.05
N TYR A 43 -22.60 -11.74 -0.22
CA TYR A 43 -22.62 -12.80 0.81
C TYR A 43 -23.60 -13.93 0.49
N ASN A 44 -24.21 -13.93 -0.69
CA ASN A 44 -25.14 -14.99 -1.09
C ASN A 44 -24.36 -16.27 -1.44
N THR A 45 -24.70 -17.36 -0.80
CA THR A 45 -24.02 -18.66 -0.96
C THR A 45 -24.23 -19.26 -2.35
N TYR A 46 -25.43 -19.12 -2.91
CA TYR A 46 -25.79 -19.77 -4.19
C TYR A 46 -25.67 -18.84 -5.39
N PHE A 47 -25.91 -17.56 -5.17
CA PHE A 47 -25.87 -16.54 -6.22
C PHE A 47 -25.01 -15.35 -5.79
N PRO A 48 -23.70 -15.57 -5.55
CA PRO A 48 -22.80 -14.47 -5.20
C PRO A 48 -22.69 -13.51 -6.37
N ASN A 49 -22.82 -12.23 -6.10
CA ASN A 49 -22.63 -11.18 -7.11
C ASN A 49 -21.88 -10.03 -6.46
N ILE A 50 -20.58 -9.99 -6.71
CA ILE A 50 -19.65 -9.11 -6.01
C ILE A 50 -19.10 -8.08 -6.98
N ASP A 51 -19.22 -6.81 -6.63
CA ASP A 51 -18.40 -5.77 -7.20
C ASP A 51 -17.19 -5.56 -6.31
N TRP A 52 -16.09 -6.22 -6.65
CA TRP A 52 -14.86 -6.17 -5.86
C TRP A 52 -14.31 -4.75 -5.70
N TRP A 53 -14.53 -3.87 -6.69
CA TRP A 53 -14.12 -2.48 -6.59
C TRP A 53 -14.97 -1.73 -5.57
N ASP A 54 -16.27 -1.88 -5.65
CA ASP A 54 -17.18 -1.25 -4.70
C ASP A 54 -16.98 -1.78 -3.27
N GLU A 55 -16.73 -3.07 -3.11
CA GLU A 55 -16.50 -3.69 -1.80
C GLU A 55 -15.16 -3.30 -1.16
N MET A 56 -14.11 -3.08 -1.97
CA MET A 56 -12.75 -2.95 -1.45
C MET A 56 -12.13 -1.57 -1.62
N VAL A 57 -12.68 -0.71 -2.47
CA VAL A 57 -12.07 0.58 -2.81
C VAL A 57 -12.97 1.73 -2.40
N ASN A 58 -12.41 2.71 -1.70
CA ASN A 58 -13.09 3.96 -1.43
C ASN A 58 -13.12 4.83 -2.68
N GLU A 59 -14.21 5.54 -2.91
CA GLU A 59 -14.32 6.48 -4.04
C GLU A 59 -13.31 7.63 -3.95
N VAL A 60 -12.90 7.98 -2.73
CA VAL A 60 -12.01 9.12 -2.46
C VAL A 60 -10.90 8.71 -1.50
N GLY A 61 -9.66 8.99 -1.87
CA GLY A 61 -8.50 8.94 -1.00
C GLY A 61 -8.16 10.32 -0.44
N TYR A 62 -7.58 10.36 0.75
CA TYR A 62 -7.18 11.62 1.41
C TYR A 62 -5.68 11.71 1.54
N GLN A 63 -5.13 12.83 1.07
CA GLN A 63 -3.75 13.21 1.35
C GLN A 63 -3.75 14.57 2.03
N GLN A 64 -2.97 14.69 3.10
CA GLN A 64 -2.79 15.94 3.84
C GLN A 64 -1.32 16.32 3.86
N GLN A 65 -1.03 17.55 3.48
CA GLN A 65 0.33 18.07 3.50
C GLN A 65 0.36 19.45 4.14
N TYR A 66 1.23 19.61 5.12
CA TYR A 66 1.45 20.87 5.84
C TYR A 66 2.91 21.25 5.77
N ASN A 67 3.21 22.52 5.52
CA ASN A 67 4.56 23.06 5.52
C ASN A 67 4.57 24.40 6.25
N ILE A 68 5.53 24.54 7.17
CA ILE A 68 5.77 25.77 7.90
C ILE A 68 7.22 26.18 7.67
N ASN A 69 7.45 27.42 7.30
CA ASN A 69 8.78 27.98 7.05
C ASN A 69 8.96 29.24 7.87
N ILE A 70 10.13 29.38 8.46
CA ILE A 70 10.55 30.56 9.20
C ILE A 70 11.92 30.98 8.69
N SER A 71 12.10 32.26 8.39
CA SER A 71 13.40 32.80 8.02
C SER A 71 13.61 34.17 8.64
N GLY A 72 14.84 34.51 8.88
CA GLY A 72 15.21 35.80 9.44
C GLY A 72 16.72 35.96 9.53
N GLY A 73 17.15 37.07 10.09
CA GLY A 73 18.56 37.26 10.30
C GLY A 73 18.92 38.63 10.85
N THR A 74 20.16 38.72 11.24
CA THR A 74 20.88 39.93 11.66
C THR A 74 22.17 40.01 10.85
N GLU A 75 23.00 41.01 11.09
CA GLU A 75 24.34 41.09 10.51
C GLU A 75 25.24 39.91 10.93
N PHE A 76 25.00 39.36 12.12
CA PHE A 76 25.77 38.25 12.66
C PHE A 76 25.28 36.89 12.18
N MET A 77 23.93 36.67 12.01
CA MET A 77 23.37 35.38 11.69
C MET A 77 22.21 35.52 10.73
N LYS A 78 22.17 34.64 9.73
CA LYS A 78 20.96 34.40 8.89
C LYS A 78 20.49 32.98 9.12
N TYR A 79 19.19 32.79 9.14
CA TYR A 79 18.61 31.47 9.31
C TYR A 79 17.39 31.25 8.42
N PHE A 80 17.21 30.00 8.09
CA PHE A 80 15.98 29.47 7.46
C PHE A 80 15.69 28.13 8.13
N SER A 81 14.44 27.94 8.57
CA SER A 81 13.98 26.65 9.11
C SER A 81 12.64 26.28 8.47
N SER A 82 12.47 25.03 8.17
CA SER A 82 11.20 24.49 7.65
C SER A 82 10.87 23.16 8.30
N ILE A 83 9.57 22.92 8.52
CA ILE A 83 8.99 21.65 8.95
C ILE A 83 7.87 21.32 7.99
N GLY A 84 7.89 20.10 7.48
CA GLY A 84 6.83 19.56 6.63
C GLY A 84 6.27 18.28 7.24
N TYR A 85 4.97 18.10 7.10
CA TYR A 85 4.24 16.88 7.44
C TYR A 85 3.42 16.44 6.25
N LEU A 86 3.48 15.15 5.94
CA LEU A 86 2.65 14.48 4.94
C LEU A 86 1.97 13.29 5.60
N ASN A 87 0.65 13.19 5.40
CA ASN A 87 -0.13 12.02 5.74
C ASN A 87 -0.92 11.59 4.51
N ASP A 88 -0.69 10.35 4.11
CA ASP A 88 -1.35 9.71 2.97
C ASP A 88 -2.13 8.51 3.49
N GLY A 89 -3.43 8.52 3.26
CA GLY A 89 -4.36 7.50 3.73
C GLY A 89 -4.56 6.37 2.75
N ASP A 90 -5.39 5.40 3.16
CA ASP A 90 -5.75 4.26 2.34
C ASP A 90 -6.89 4.61 1.36
N ILE A 91 -6.80 4.04 0.17
CA ILE A 91 -7.90 4.00 -0.78
C ILE A 91 -8.72 2.71 -0.64
N PHE A 92 -8.22 1.72 0.09
CA PHE A 92 -8.93 0.46 0.33
C PHE A 92 -9.82 0.56 1.58
N LYS A 93 -10.95 -0.14 1.55
CA LYS A 93 -11.88 -0.30 2.68
C LYS A 93 -11.35 -1.37 3.64
N THR A 94 -10.17 -1.16 4.19
CA THR A 94 -9.56 -2.08 5.15
C THR A 94 -10.21 -1.97 6.51
N GLN A 95 -10.27 -3.09 7.23
CA GLN A 95 -10.74 -3.13 8.62
C GLN A 95 -9.65 -3.73 9.50
N PRO A 96 -9.24 -3.02 10.57
CA PRO A 96 -8.39 -3.60 11.59
C PRO A 96 -9.04 -4.81 12.25
N ASN A 97 -8.26 -5.80 12.60
CA ASN A 97 -8.68 -6.91 13.44
C ASN A 97 -7.98 -6.84 14.81
N GLU A 98 -8.27 -7.79 15.69
CA GLU A 98 -7.71 -7.81 17.06
C GLU A 98 -6.18 -7.96 17.09
N LEU A 99 -5.57 -8.48 16.04
CA LEU A 99 -4.14 -8.81 16.00
C LEU A 99 -3.31 -7.75 15.28
N PHE A 100 -3.86 -7.11 14.23
CA PHE A 100 -3.12 -6.16 13.40
C PHE A 100 -4.05 -5.22 12.61
N ASP A 101 -3.47 -4.13 12.12
CA ASP A 101 -4.14 -3.14 11.27
C ASP A 101 -3.52 -3.19 9.85
N PRO A 102 -4.18 -3.83 8.87
CA PRO A 102 -3.67 -3.94 7.49
C PRO A 102 -3.80 -2.65 6.69
N THR A 103 -4.38 -1.60 7.27
CA THR A 103 -4.63 -0.34 6.59
C THR A 103 -3.33 0.27 6.09
N PHE A 104 -3.34 0.69 4.83
CA PHE A 104 -2.23 1.45 4.29
C PHE A 104 -2.18 2.83 4.91
N LYS A 105 -1.04 3.19 5.49
CA LYS A 105 -0.77 4.52 6.05
C LYS A 105 0.64 4.91 5.69
N TYR A 106 0.81 6.10 5.14
CA TYR A 106 2.12 6.68 4.94
C TYR A 106 2.17 8.05 5.59
N GLN A 107 3.09 8.20 6.55
CA GLN A 107 3.33 9.46 7.25
C GLN A 107 4.78 9.84 7.12
N ARG A 108 5.03 11.10 6.87
CA ARG A 108 6.39 11.62 6.75
C ARG A 108 6.50 13.00 7.39
N TYR A 109 7.48 13.11 8.27
CA TYR A 109 7.98 14.37 8.78
C TYR A 109 9.30 14.68 8.10
N ASN A 110 9.50 15.90 7.69
CA ASN A 110 10.76 16.40 7.20
C ASN A 110 11.05 17.77 7.83
N TRP A 111 12.29 17.99 8.16
CA TRP A 111 12.76 19.25 8.71
C TRP A 111 14.05 19.65 8.04
N ARG A 112 14.27 20.95 7.98
CA ARG A 112 15.48 21.55 7.48
C ARG A 112 15.75 22.85 8.24
N SER A 113 17.00 23.06 8.66
CA SER A 113 17.45 24.31 9.25
C SER A 113 18.81 24.66 8.69
N ASN A 114 18.93 25.83 8.13
CA ASN A 114 20.16 26.40 7.60
C ASN A 114 20.51 27.63 8.43
N PHE A 115 21.76 27.73 8.86
CA PHE A 115 22.30 28.84 9.61
C PHE A 115 23.60 29.29 8.97
N ASP A 116 23.73 30.59 8.71
CA ASP A 116 24.96 31.24 8.29
C ASP A 116 25.38 32.24 9.36
N PHE A 117 26.51 31.99 9.97
CA PHE A 117 27.10 32.85 11.02
C PHE A 117 28.26 33.64 10.44
N GLN A 118 28.18 34.95 10.45
CA GLN A 118 29.27 35.87 10.12
C GLN A 118 30.18 36.01 11.36
N LEU A 119 31.15 35.08 11.54
CA LEU A 119 32.01 35.05 12.72
C LEU A 119 32.93 36.27 12.79
N THR A 120 33.42 36.67 11.61
CA THR A 120 34.20 37.89 11.41
C THR A 120 33.83 38.50 10.06
N LYS A 121 34.39 39.68 9.73
CA LYS A 121 34.14 40.29 8.39
C LYS A 121 34.57 39.41 7.21
N THR A 122 35.45 38.44 7.48
CA THR A 122 36.06 37.57 6.45
C THR A 122 35.76 36.08 6.65
N THR A 123 35.12 35.72 7.78
CA THR A 123 34.88 34.31 8.15
C THR A 123 33.39 34.02 8.27
N VAL A 124 32.92 33.03 7.54
CA VAL A 124 31.52 32.54 7.59
C VAL A 124 31.53 31.07 7.98
N LEU A 125 30.71 30.72 9.00
CA LEU A 125 30.37 29.35 9.36
C LEU A 125 28.93 29.08 8.90
N SER A 126 28.77 28.07 8.06
CA SER A 126 27.42 27.62 7.63
C SER A 126 27.14 26.24 8.25
N LEU A 127 25.97 26.12 8.85
CA LEU A 127 25.41 24.86 9.37
C LEU A 127 24.11 24.53 8.65
N ASN A 128 24.06 23.35 8.01
CA ASN A 128 22.85 22.83 7.40
C ASN A 128 22.47 21.54 8.10
N LEU A 129 21.31 21.57 8.74
CA LEU A 129 20.72 20.44 9.43
C LEU A 129 19.47 20.05 8.69
N SER A 130 19.30 18.79 8.33
CA SER A 130 18.06 18.32 7.75
C SER A 130 17.79 16.89 8.14
N GLY A 131 16.53 16.51 8.10
CA GLY A 131 16.16 15.15 8.40
C GLY A 131 14.79 14.80 7.87
N ARG A 132 14.55 13.50 7.83
CA ARG A 132 13.29 12.91 7.45
C ARG A 132 12.99 11.72 8.35
N GLN A 133 11.78 11.66 8.87
CA GLN A 133 11.22 10.50 9.52
C GLN A 133 10.00 10.06 8.74
N GLY A 134 9.95 8.79 8.34
CA GLY A 134 8.83 8.19 7.65
C GLY A 134 8.30 6.98 8.40
N TYR A 135 6.99 6.82 8.35
CA TYR A 135 6.27 5.65 8.81
C TYR A 135 5.40 5.15 7.67
N ARG A 136 5.48 3.87 7.36
CA ARG A 136 4.62 3.22 6.38
C ARG A 136 4.08 1.93 6.98
N SER A 137 2.76 1.80 7.03
CA SER A 137 2.05 0.57 7.36
C SER A 137 1.32 0.08 6.13
N GLN A 138 1.22 -1.22 5.96
CA GLN A 138 0.49 -1.85 4.87
C GLN A 138 0.16 -3.30 5.23
N SER A 139 -0.74 -3.93 4.46
CA SER A 139 -0.99 -5.37 4.58
C SER A 139 0.32 -6.17 4.46
N GLY A 140 0.42 -7.22 5.26
CA GLY A 140 1.56 -8.14 5.31
C GLY A 140 1.66 -9.11 4.13
N TYR A 141 0.76 -9.02 3.14
CA TYR A 141 0.78 -9.94 1.99
C TYR A 141 2.12 -9.88 1.24
N ARG A 142 2.73 -11.03 1.04
CA ARG A 142 4.05 -11.19 0.43
C ARG A 142 3.97 -12.08 -0.81
N ILE A 143 4.38 -11.57 -1.95
CA ILE A 143 4.38 -12.32 -3.21
C ILE A 143 5.65 -13.18 -3.35
N ASN A 144 6.77 -12.74 -2.78
CA ASN A 144 8.04 -13.45 -2.97
C ASN A 144 8.98 -13.22 -1.78
N ASP A 145 9.38 -14.30 -1.10
CA ASP A 145 10.25 -14.24 0.08
C ASP A 145 11.71 -13.90 -0.23
N ASN A 146 12.09 -13.91 -1.50
CA ASN A 146 13.49 -13.87 -1.92
C ASN A 146 13.99 -12.46 -2.25
N ASN A 147 13.16 -11.43 -2.19
CA ASN A 147 13.57 -10.07 -2.54
C ASN A 147 13.31 -9.11 -1.38
N GLU A 148 14.32 -8.89 -0.54
CA GLU A 148 14.25 -8.02 0.64
C GLU A 148 14.01 -6.53 0.29
N ASP A 149 14.39 -6.14 -0.92
CA ASP A 149 14.30 -4.77 -1.43
C ASP A 149 13.02 -4.48 -2.22
N ASP A 150 12.14 -5.48 -2.35
CA ASP A 150 10.93 -5.30 -3.15
C ASP A 150 9.95 -4.32 -2.48
N ASN A 151 10.00 -3.08 -2.94
CA ASN A 151 9.05 -2.01 -2.61
C ASN A 151 7.71 -2.16 -3.35
N SER A 152 7.54 -3.20 -4.17
CA SER A 152 6.36 -3.43 -5.02
C SER A 152 5.17 -4.07 -4.29
N PHE A 153 5.13 -3.96 -2.96
CA PHE A 153 4.24 -4.70 -2.10
C PHE A 153 2.84 -4.19 -1.95
N GLY A 154 1.94 -5.14 -1.89
CA GLY A 154 0.56 -5.00 -1.46
C GLY A 154 -0.32 -4.40 -2.55
N GLN A 155 -0.13 -3.15 -2.93
CA GLN A 155 -1.03 -2.48 -3.87
C GLN A 155 -1.14 -3.13 -5.26
N PRO A 156 -0.06 -3.46 -5.99
CA PRO A 156 -0.20 -4.12 -7.29
C PRO A 156 -0.92 -5.47 -7.21
N GLN A 157 -0.71 -6.22 -6.14
CA GLN A 157 -1.40 -7.50 -5.95
C GLN A 157 -2.86 -7.33 -5.60
N PHE A 158 -3.22 -6.32 -4.80
CA PHE A 158 -4.62 -5.97 -4.56
C PHE A 158 -5.33 -5.64 -5.87
N PHE A 159 -4.77 -4.74 -6.68
CA PHE A 159 -5.35 -4.40 -7.98
C PHE A 159 -5.43 -5.60 -8.91
N LYS A 160 -4.39 -6.43 -8.98
CA LYS A 160 -4.44 -7.66 -9.75
C LYS A 160 -5.59 -8.56 -9.29
N SER A 161 -5.74 -8.78 -7.98
CA SER A 161 -6.81 -9.60 -7.43
C SER A 161 -8.20 -9.05 -7.76
N LEU A 162 -8.39 -7.71 -7.68
CA LEU A 162 -9.63 -7.06 -8.06
C LEU A 162 -10.01 -7.31 -9.53
N TYR A 163 -9.02 -7.36 -10.42
CA TYR A 163 -9.27 -7.60 -11.86
C TYR A 163 -9.55 -9.05 -12.20
N ILE A 164 -8.93 -10.00 -11.48
CA ILE A 164 -9.05 -11.41 -11.82
C ILE A 164 -10.11 -12.16 -11.01
N ALA A 165 -10.50 -11.65 -9.83
CA ALA A 165 -11.48 -12.29 -8.99
C ALA A 165 -12.86 -12.29 -9.65
N PRO A 166 -13.49 -13.46 -9.81
CA PRO A 166 -14.81 -13.55 -10.43
C PRO A 166 -15.88 -12.98 -9.48
N ARG A 167 -16.90 -12.36 -10.08
CA ARG A 167 -18.00 -11.75 -9.31
C ARG A 167 -19.01 -12.75 -8.74
N ASN A 168 -18.98 -14.00 -9.21
CA ASN A 168 -20.10 -14.93 -9.14
C ASN A 168 -19.73 -16.36 -8.79
N VAL A 169 -18.48 -16.60 -8.38
CA VAL A 169 -18.02 -17.98 -8.13
C VAL A 169 -18.09 -18.34 -6.65
N PHE A 170 -17.86 -17.41 -5.77
CA PHE A 170 -17.90 -17.61 -4.32
C PHE A 170 -18.34 -16.33 -3.60
N PRO A 171 -18.99 -16.42 -2.43
CA PRO A 171 -19.31 -15.24 -1.61
C PRO A 171 -18.03 -14.65 -1.01
N ILE A 172 -18.09 -13.41 -0.55
CA ILE A 172 -16.97 -12.81 0.21
C ILE A 172 -16.66 -13.64 1.44
N ARG A 173 -17.72 -14.00 2.20
CA ARG A 173 -17.62 -14.89 3.37
C ARG A 173 -18.82 -15.83 3.40
N TRP A 174 -18.59 -17.00 3.91
CA TRP A 174 -19.63 -17.95 4.28
C TRP A 174 -20.29 -17.52 5.60
N GLU A 175 -21.41 -18.16 5.96
CA GLU A 175 -22.16 -17.88 7.20
C GLU A 175 -21.33 -18.10 8.47
N ASP A 176 -20.35 -19.00 8.43
CA ASP A 176 -19.42 -19.26 9.53
C ASP A 176 -18.24 -18.27 9.58
N GLY A 177 -18.23 -17.25 8.72
CA GLY A 177 -17.18 -16.22 8.66
C GLY A 177 -15.94 -16.59 7.85
N SER A 178 -15.82 -17.84 7.36
CA SER A 178 -14.71 -18.24 6.49
C SER A 178 -14.81 -17.57 5.12
N TYR A 179 -13.67 -17.33 4.47
CA TYR A 179 -13.65 -16.75 3.13
C TYR A 179 -14.12 -17.73 2.06
N GLY A 180 -14.88 -17.23 1.09
CA GLY A 180 -15.19 -17.98 -0.12
C GLY A 180 -13.97 -18.06 -1.02
N VAL A 181 -13.63 -19.25 -1.49
CA VAL A 181 -12.53 -19.49 -2.45
C VAL A 181 -12.92 -20.56 -3.45
N THR A 182 -12.16 -20.68 -4.51
CA THR A 182 -12.34 -21.73 -5.53
C THR A 182 -11.12 -22.64 -5.57
N SER A 183 -11.32 -23.89 -5.98
CA SER A 183 -10.22 -24.82 -6.25
C SER A 183 -9.42 -24.47 -7.52
N SER A 184 -9.95 -23.60 -8.38
CA SER A 184 -9.31 -23.21 -9.63
C SER A 184 -8.35 -22.06 -9.42
N ALA A 185 -7.04 -22.33 -9.44
CA ALA A 185 -5.99 -21.33 -9.36
C ALA A 185 -6.06 -20.26 -10.48
N SER A 186 -6.73 -20.58 -11.60
CA SER A 186 -6.88 -19.65 -12.72
C SER A 186 -7.92 -18.55 -12.46
N LEU A 187 -8.85 -18.77 -11.52
CA LEU A 187 -9.91 -17.80 -11.20
C LEU A 187 -9.49 -16.79 -10.13
N GLY A 188 -8.30 -16.96 -9.55
CA GLY A 188 -7.78 -16.07 -8.51
C GLY A 188 -8.36 -16.34 -7.12
N ASP A 189 -7.71 -15.77 -6.14
CA ASP A 189 -8.12 -15.83 -4.74
C ASP A 189 -9.16 -14.75 -4.42
N ASN A 190 -9.87 -14.94 -3.32
CA ASN A 190 -10.73 -13.91 -2.74
C ASN A 190 -9.89 -12.69 -2.32
N PRO A 191 -10.09 -11.50 -2.93
CA PRO A 191 -9.25 -10.34 -2.65
C PRO A 191 -9.28 -9.87 -1.20
N MET A 192 -10.39 -10.09 -0.48
CA MET A 192 -10.50 -9.72 0.93
C MET A 192 -9.54 -10.47 1.84
N MET A 193 -9.08 -11.66 1.44
CA MET A 193 -8.08 -12.43 2.18
C MET A 193 -6.73 -11.70 2.28
N LEU A 194 -6.44 -10.81 1.33
CA LEU A 194 -5.20 -10.05 1.33
C LEU A 194 -5.08 -9.11 2.54
N PHE A 195 -6.21 -8.67 3.10
CA PHE A 195 -6.23 -7.87 4.32
C PHE A 195 -5.92 -8.70 5.58
N ASP A 196 -6.21 -10.00 5.57
CA ASP A 196 -5.99 -10.89 6.71
C ASP A 196 -4.60 -11.57 6.72
N ARG A 197 -3.71 -11.19 5.79
CA ARG A 197 -2.35 -11.76 5.68
C ARG A 197 -1.36 -11.21 6.71
N GLY A 198 -1.74 -10.20 7.47
CA GLY A 198 -0.89 -9.57 8.48
C GLY A 198 -0.66 -8.10 8.21
N GLN A 199 0.34 -7.54 8.89
CA GLN A 199 0.73 -6.16 8.80
C GLN A 199 2.24 -6.04 8.64
N ARG A 200 2.68 -5.11 7.81
CA ARG A 200 4.08 -4.74 7.64
C ARG A 200 4.27 -3.27 7.93
N ILE A 201 5.21 -2.97 8.80
CA ILE A 201 5.53 -1.61 9.22
C ILE A 201 6.97 -1.30 8.84
N TYR A 202 7.17 -0.20 8.14
CA TYR A 202 8.47 0.38 7.88
C TYR A 202 8.63 1.70 8.62
N LYS A 203 9.78 1.89 9.25
CA LYS A 203 10.19 3.16 9.84
C LYS A 203 11.49 3.61 9.21
N TYR A 204 11.53 4.85 8.77
CA TYR A 204 12.69 5.44 8.10
C TYR A 204 13.16 6.64 8.90
N TYR A 205 14.45 6.69 9.18
CA TYR A 205 15.10 7.82 9.82
C TYR A 205 16.32 8.21 8.99
N GLN A 206 16.35 9.47 8.57
CA GLN A 206 17.50 10.02 7.85
C GLN A 206 17.83 11.38 8.43
N ASN A 207 19.11 11.59 8.77
CA ASN A 207 19.60 12.85 9.25
C ASN A 207 20.85 13.23 8.49
N PHE A 208 20.95 14.50 8.15
CA PHE A 208 22.05 15.09 7.41
C PHE A 208 22.54 16.32 8.18
N ILE A 209 23.82 16.37 8.43
CA ILE A 209 24.50 17.48 9.10
C ILE A 209 25.67 17.89 8.22
N ASP A 210 25.63 19.12 7.72
CA ASP A 210 26.72 19.73 6.99
C ASP A 210 27.20 20.96 7.74
N ALA A 211 28.48 21.03 8.02
CA ALA A 211 29.14 22.22 8.55
C ALA A 211 30.21 22.66 7.58
N SER A 212 30.23 23.93 7.21
CA SER A 212 31.28 24.49 6.37
C SER A 212 31.81 25.80 6.94
N LEU A 213 33.12 25.93 6.94
CA LEU A 213 33.81 27.16 7.29
C LEU A 213 34.45 27.74 6.04
N SER A 214 34.20 29.00 5.76
CA SER A 214 34.76 29.74 4.63
C SER A 214 35.50 30.98 5.14
N GLN A 215 36.73 31.15 4.71
CA GLN A 215 37.60 32.27 5.05
C GLN A 215 38.02 33.03 3.79
N ASP A 216 37.71 34.31 3.74
CA ASP A 216 38.25 35.21 2.72
C ASP A 216 39.68 35.58 3.11
N LEU A 217 40.61 35.30 2.21
CA LEU A 217 42.05 35.53 2.36
C LEU A 217 42.53 36.63 1.41
N SER A 218 41.62 37.52 0.95
CA SER A 218 41.93 38.63 0.06
C SER A 218 42.97 39.58 0.60
N PHE A 219 43.24 39.56 1.92
CA PHE A 219 44.30 40.27 2.56
C PHE A 219 45.71 39.70 2.22
N ILE A 220 45.81 38.45 1.77
CA ILE A 220 47.05 37.84 1.29
C ILE A 220 47.13 38.03 -0.25
N THR A 221 46.07 37.65 -0.95
CA THR A 221 46.01 37.76 -2.42
C THR A 221 44.58 38.03 -2.82
N LYS A 222 44.34 39.05 -3.63
CA LYS A 222 42.99 39.47 -4.06
C LYS A 222 42.22 38.33 -4.69
N GLY A 223 41.03 38.01 -4.13
CA GLY A 223 40.17 36.94 -4.57
C GLY A 223 40.49 35.56 -4.03
N LEU A 224 41.54 35.42 -3.20
CA LEU A 224 41.86 34.15 -2.52
C LEU A 224 40.82 33.85 -1.45
N ARG A 225 40.32 32.60 -1.44
CA ARG A 225 39.43 32.07 -0.43
C ARG A 225 39.78 30.64 -0.08
N ALA A 226 39.69 30.29 1.19
CA ALA A 226 39.82 28.93 1.69
C ALA A 226 38.48 28.47 2.27
N SER A 227 38.13 27.22 2.07
CA SER A 227 36.95 26.65 2.67
C SER A 227 37.14 25.16 3.04
N GLY A 228 36.56 24.76 4.16
CA GLY A 228 36.48 23.36 4.58
C GLY A 228 35.04 22.97 4.86
N LYS A 229 34.67 21.74 4.51
CA LYS A 229 33.33 21.19 4.74
C LYS A 229 33.44 19.85 5.47
N PHE A 230 32.60 19.69 6.49
CA PHE A 230 32.33 18.43 7.19
C PHE A 230 30.88 18.01 6.88
N SER A 231 30.66 16.74 6.52
CA SER A 231 29.34 16.18 6.27
C SER A 231 29.17 14.89 7.04
N TYR A 232 28.04 14.76 7.74
CA TYR A 232 27.66 13.53 8.45
C TYR A 232 26.22 13.14 8.09
N ASN A 233 26.07 11.91 7.59
CA ASN A 233 24.78 11.39 7.13
C ASN A 233 24.51 10.07 7.85
N VAL A 234 23.29 9.95 8.41
CA VAL A 234 22.80 8.71 9.01
C VAL A 234 21.47 8.36 8.35
N SER A 235 21.36 7.10 7.93
CA SER A 235 20.11 6.54 7.40
C SER A 235 19.84 5.20 8.07
N THR A 236 18.65 5.04 8.63
CA THR A 236 18.21 3.80 9.25
C THR A 236 16.83 3.45 8.70
N LYS A 237 16.64 2.19 8.32
CA LYS A 237 15.35 1.61 7.92
C LYS A 237 15.11 0.40 8.80
N THR A 238 13.99 0.37 9.50
CA THR A 238 13.52 -0.81 10.23
C THR A 238 12.26 -1.35 9.58
N ARG A 239 12.07 -2.65 9.67
CA ARG A 239 10.89 -3.36 9.21
C ARG A 239 10.38 -4.28 10.32
N ASP A 240 9.12 -4.12 10.67
CA ASP A 240 8.41 -4.98 11.60
C ASP A 240 7.32 -5.71 10.83
N ASP A 241 7.35 -7.03 10.80
CA ASP A 241 6.37 -7.88 10.10
C ASP A 241 5.56 -8.68 11.12
N LEU A 242 4.24 -8.47 11.12
CA LEU A 242 3.27 -9.35 11.75
C LEU A 242 2.62 -10.16 10.63
N MET A 243 2.94 -11.45 10.54
CA MET A 243 2.43 -12.30 9.49
C MET A 243 1.48 -13.35 10.08
N ARG A 244 0.32 -13.48 9.48
CA ARG A 244 -0.56 -14.60 9.77
C ARG A 244 -0.18 -15.77 8.86
N TYR A 245 0.40 -16.78 9.44
CA TYR A 245 0.66 -18.06 8.76
C TYR A 245 -0.58 -18.93 8.92
N GLY A 246 -1.15 -19.37 7.81
CA GLY A 246 -2.19 -20.38 7.84
C GLY A 246 -1.61 -21.72 8.27
N THR A 247 -2.31 -22.42 9.14
CA THR A 247 -2.03 -23.83 9.40
C THR A 247 -2.67 -24.63 8.28
N THR A 248 -1.85 -25.24 7.44
CA THR A 248 -2.31 -26.28 6.52
C THR A 248 -2.71 -27.50 7.33
N ASN A 249 -3.97 -27.61 7.68
CA ASN A 249 -4.51 -28.87 8.20
C ASN A 249 -5.20 -29.58 7.03
N PRO A 250 -4.62 -30.66 6.49
CA PRO A 250 -5.19 -31.37 5.34
C PRO A 250 -6.52 -32.08 5.63
N ASN A 251 -6.95 -32.11 6.89
CA ASN A 251 -8.20 -32.76 7.33
C ASN A 251 -9.37 -31.78 7.56
N VAL A 252 -9.18 -30.50 7.26
CA VAL A 252 -10.23 -29.49 7.40
C VAL A 252 -10.53 -28.93 6.03
N ASP A 253 -11.80 -28.87 5.64
CA ASP A 253 -12.25 -28.25 4.37
C ASP A 253 -12.03 -26.73 4.32
N ALA A 254 -11.32 -26.19 5.30
CA ALA A 254 -10.92 -24.81 5.37
C ALA A 254 -9.44 -24.66 5.00
N GLY A 255 -9.12 -23.77 4.11
CA GLY A 255 -7.75 -23.40 3.77
C GLY A 255 -7.02 -22.72 4.94
N PRO A 256 -5.76 -22.34 4.74
CA PRO A 256 -4.88 -21.84 5.80
C PRO A 256 -5.37 -20.56 6.51
N PHE A 257 -6.35 -19.87 5.95
CA PHE A 257 -6.92 -18.65 6.51
C PHE A 257 -8.41 -18.79 6.86
N GLY A 258 -8.92 -20.02 7.01
CA GLY A 258 -10.33 -20.29 7.25
C GLY A 258 -11.21 -20.11 6.01
N GLU A 259 -10.62 -20.19 4.80
CA GLU A 259 -11.36 -20.19 3.54
C GLU A 259 -12.01 -21.55 3.29
N LYS A 260 -13.20 -21.56 2.71
CA LYS A 260 -13.88 -22.75 2.21
C LYS A 260 -13.93 -22.75 0.70
N LEU A 261 -13.70 -23.94 0.14
CA LEU A 261 -13.82 -24.16 -1.29
C LEU A 261 -15.29 -24.14 -1.70
N PHE A 262 -15.56 -23.42 -2.78
CA PHE A 262 -16.80 -23.55 -3.52
C PHE A 262 -16.66 -24.73 -4.50
N ILE A 263 -17.45 -25.77 -4.30
CA ILE A 263 -17.45 -26.97 -5.13
C ILE A 263 -18.60 -26.88 -6.15
#